data_e90e5f1703404a1325fa83b584aa5d9c
#
_entry.id   e90e5f1703404a1325fa83b584aa5d9c
#
_cell.length_a   1.000
_cell.length_b   1.000
_cell.length_c   1.000
_cell.angle_alpha   90.00
_cell.angle_beta   90.00
_cell.angle_gamma   90.00
#
_symmetry.space_group_name_H-M   'P 1'
#
loop_
_entity.id
_entity.type
_entity.pdbx_description
1 polymer ?
#
loop_
_entity_poly.entity_id
_entity_poly.type
_entity_poly.pdbx_seq_one_letter_code
_entity_poly.pdbx_strand_id
1 'polypeptide(L)'
;MYDFRKELELTNMPKMPKRYCVIYAYHNRIYKKRDIQSILTFCRKHGMIPVSLCGEQFWCRRHVFCTPFECLKIFENASFVITDTFHGTIFSAKYAKKFAVCVRQSNQNKLQDLINTLEIEAHLISNWSELDKIYELEKDEEHIENIIINERKKTFDYFEENINGKKSC
;
A
#
# COMPACT_ATOMS: atom_id res chain seq x y z
N MET A 1 0.70 -15.19 0.40
CA MET A 1 0.81 -14.13 1.45
C MET A 1 0.16 -14.64 2.72
N TYR A 2 0.80 -14.49 3.89
CA TYR A 2 0.25 -14.95 5.17
C TYR A 2 -0.92 -14.05 5.62
N ASP A 3 -1.89 -14.62 6.35
CA ASP A 3 -2.99 -13.85 6.95
C ASP A 3 -2.61 -13.43 8.37
N PHE A 4 -2.48 -12.14 8.60
CA PHE A 4 -2.09 -11.53 9.89
C PHE A 4 -3.27 -10.94 10.67
N ARG A 5 -4.52 -11.31 10.35
CA ARG A 5 -5.70 -10.72 11.00
C ARG A 5 -5.66 -10.89 12.53
N LYS A 6 -5.27 -12.07 13.02
CA LYS A 6 -5.15 -12.33 14.46
C LYS A 6 -4.10 -11.46 15.13
N GLU A 7 -2.93 -11.33 14.50
CA GLU A 7 -1.85 -10.48 15.00
C GLU A 7 -2.25 -9.00 14.98
N LEU A 8 -3.01 -8.57 13.97
CA LEU A 8 -3.52 -7.20 13.89
C LEU A 8 -4.55 -6.90 14.97
N GLU A 9 -5.43 -7.84 15.33
CA GLU A 9 -6.38 -7.68 16.42
C GLU A 9 -5.67 -7.45 17.77
N LEU A 10 -4.56 -8.13 18.00
CA LEU A 10 -3.75 -8.02 19.22
C LEU A 10 -2.77 -6.82 19.20
N THR A 11 -2.58 -6.18 18.05
CA THR A 11 -1.65 -5.06 17.90
C THR A 11 -2.28 -3.75 18.36
N ASN A 12 -1.62 -3.04 19.25
CA ASN A 12 -2.05 -1.72 19.67
C ASN A 12 -1.79 -0.70 18.55
N MET A 13 -2.77 0.15 18.31
CA MET A 13 -2.63 1.25 17.36
C MET A 13 -1.70 2.34 17.93
N PRO A 14 -0.62 2.72 17.23
CA PRO A 14 0.16 3.87 17.63
C PRO A 14 -0.70 5.14 17.64
N LYS A 15 -0.29 6.14 18.40
CA LYS A 15 -1.02 7.43 18.44
C LYS A 15 -1.01 8.08 17.06
N MET A 16 -2.16 8.15 16.40
CA MET A 16 -2.34 8.69 15.05
C MET A 16 -3.33 9.86 15.04
N PRO A 17 -3.28 10.76 14.04
CA PRO A 17 -4.35 11.72 13.80
C PRO A 17 -5.69 11.02 13.55
N LYS A 18 -6.80 11.68 13.86
CA LYS A 18 -8.15 11.12 13.64
C LYS A 18 -8.42 10.77 12.17
N ARG A 19 -7.94 11.60 11.25
CA ARG A 19 -7.98 11.36 9.80
C ARG A 19 -6.60 11.61 9.22
N TYR A 20 -6.04 10.65 8.52
CA TYR A 20 -4.69 10.75 7.97
C TYR A 20 -4.56 10.06 6.61
N CYS A 21 -3.63 10.60 5.83
CA CYS A 21 -3.16 10.03 4.60
C CYS A 21 -1.76 9.46 4.83
N VAL A 22 -1.59 8.17 4.67
CA VAL A 22 -0.28 7.52 4.73
C VAL A 22 0.50 7.82 3.46
N ILE A 23 1.74 8.28 3.63
CA ILE A 23 2.73 8.40 2.54
C ILE A 23 3.79 7.32 2.78
N TYR A 24 3.64 6.19 2.07
CA TYR A 24 4.54 5.05 2.18
C TYR A 24 5.50 5.02 0.99
N ALA A 25 6.61 5.71 1.14
CA ALA A 25 7.63 5.89 0.10
C ALA A 25 9.04 5.84 0.72
N TYR A 26 10.07 5.61 -0.08
CA TYR A 26 11.46 5.74 0.40
C TYR A 26 11.78 7.18 0.80
N HIS A 27 12.83 7.35 1.61
CA HIS A 27 13.23 8.63 2.17
C HIS A 27 13.31 9.75 1.12
N ASN A 28 12.61 10.85 1.37
CA ASN A 28 12.53 12.05 0.54
C ASN A 28 12.31 11.78 -0.97
N ARG A 29 11.63 10.71 -1.33
CA ARG A 29 11.43 10.34 -2.73
C ARG A 29 10.44 11.25 -3.45
N ILE A 30 9.49 11.81 -2.72
CA ILE A 30 8.55 12.82 -3.23
C ILE A 30 9.11 14.21 -2.90
N TYR A 31 9.91 14.76 -3.80
CA TYR A 31 10.65 16.01 -3.57
C TYR A 31 10.26 17.17 -4.49
N LYS A 32 9.59 16.89 -5.60
CA LYS A 32 9.18 17.95 -6.52
C LYS A 32 8.09 18.82 -5.89
N LYS A 33 8.32 20.12 -5.83
CA LYS A 33 7.41 21.10 -5.20
C LYS A 33 5.98 20.98 -5.72
N ARG A 34 5.79 20.75 -7.01
CA ARG A 34 4.47 20.56 -7.64
C ARG A 34 3.75 19.34 -7.10
N ASP A 35 4.45 18.19 -7.00
CA ASP A 35 3.89 16.93 -6.52
C ASP A 35 3.47 17.06 -5.06
N ILE A 36 4.36 17.63 -4.23
CA ILE A 36 4.10 17.91 -2.82
C ILE A 36 2.87 18.80 -2.66
N GLN A 37 2.78 19.88 -3.44
CA GLN A 37 1.65 20.82 -3.38
C GLN A 37 0.33 20.12 -3.74
N SER A 38 0.32 19.26 -4.76
CA SER A 38 -0.86 18.50 -5.15
C SER A 38 -1.32 17.57 -4.03
N ILE A 39 -0.41 16.81 -3.41
CA ILE A 39 -0.71 15.91 -2.30
C ILE A 39 -1.23 16.70 -1.07
N LEU A 40 -0.58 17.81 -0.73
CA LEU A 40 -1.01 18.63 0.40
C LEU A 40 -2.39 19.26 0.18
N THR A 41 -2.68 19.68 -1.05
CA THR A 41 -3.98 20.23 -1.43
C THR A 41 -5.07 19.17 -1.34
N PHE A 42 -4.81 17.97 -1.87
CA PHE A 42 -5.68 16.81 -1.73
C PHE A 42 -5.95 16.46 -0.25
N CYS A 43 -4.90 16.34 0.56
CA CYS A 43 -5.06 16.04 1.98
C CYS A 43 -5.89 17.11 2.71
N ARG A 44 -5.65 18.38 2.42
CA ARG A 44 -6.41 19.50 3.02
C ARG A 44 -7.89 19.45 2.62
N LYS A 45 -8.18 19.22 1.33
CA LYS A 45 -9.55 19.12 0.80
C LYS A 45 -10.35 18.04 1.52
N HIS A 46 -9.73 16.88 1.80
CA HIS A 46 -10.38 15.75 2.45
C HIS A 46 -10.19 15.72 3.98
N GLY A 47 -9.65 16.78 4.60
CA GLY A 47 -9.47 16.89 6.04
C GLY A 47 -8.51 15.85 6.63
N MET A 48 -7.47 15.46 5.87
CA MET A 48 -6.48 14.47 6.26
C MET A 48 -5.13 15.12 6.59
N ILE A 49 -4.42 14.54 7.56
CA ILE A 49 -3.03 14.90 7.86
C ILE A 49 -2.09 13.92 7.16
N PRO A 50 -1.16 14.39 6.30
CA PRO A 50 -0.17 13.52 5.69
C PRO A 50 0.81 13.02 6.75
N VAL A 51 1.02 11.70 6.78
CA VAL A 51 1.91 11.00 7.71
C VAL A 51 2.84 10.11 6.92
N SER A 52 4.16 10.28 7.05
CA SER A 52 5.13 9.43 6.38
C SER A 52 5.44 8.17 7.20
N LEU A 53 5.50 7.05 6.49
CA LEU A 53 5.95 5.74 6.97
C LEU A 53 7.03 5.21 6.04
N CYS A 54 7.82 4.26 6.51
CA CYS A 54 8.96 3.67 5.79
C CYS A 54 10.11 4.66 5.62
N GLY A 55 9.99 5.63 4.72
CA GLY A 55 10.92 6.73 4.55
C GLY A 55 10.33 8.07 4.97
N GLU A 56 11.09 8.84 5.73
CA GLU A 56 10.71 10.19 6.09
C GLU A 56 10.54 11.05 4.84
N GLN A 57 9.49 11.89 4.84
CA GLN A 57 9.27 12.92 3.83
C GLN A 57 9.35 14.29 4.53
N PHE A 58 10.33 15.12 4.18
CA PHE A 58 10.62 16.42 4.85
C PHE A 58 9.40 17.36 4.90
N TRP A 59 8.43 17.20 4.02
CA TRP A 59 7.21 18.01 3.94
C TRP A 59 6.03 17.42 4.74
N CYS A 60 6.14 16.17 5.23
CA CYS A 60 5.17 15.61 6.16
C CYS A 60 5.42 16.16 7.56
N ARG A 61 4.36 16.63 8.21
CA ARG A 61 4.45 17.12 9.60
C ARG A 61 4.77 16.02 10.60
N ARG A 62 4.58 14.77 10.21
CA ARG A 62 4.74 13.61 11.07
C ARG A 62 5.37 12.46 10.31
N HIS A 63 6.44 11.94 10.88
CA HIS A 63 7.00 10.64 10.55
C HIS A 63 6.71 9.67 11.69
N VAL A 64 6.28 8.46 11.40
CA VAL A 64 5.94 7.44 12.39
C VAL A 64 6.89 6.28 12.27
N PHE A 65 7.59 5.98 13.36
CA PHE A 65 8.32 4.75 13.55
C PHE A 65 7.38 3.73 14.15
N CYS A 66 7.31 2.56 13.57
CA CYS A 66 6.38 1.51 13.97
C CYS A 66 6.96 0.12 13.70
N THR A 67 6.49 -0.84 14.45
CA THR A 67 6.74 -2.26 14.16
C THR A 67 6.01 -2.70 12.90
N PRO A 68 6.34 -3.85 12.30
CA PRO A 68 5.65 -4.33 11.10
C PRO A 68 4.12 -4.45 11.27
N PHE A 69 3.64 -4.98 12.40
CA PHE A 69 2.20 -5.13 12.64
C PHE A 69 1.51 -3.80 12.91
N GLU A 70 2.15 -2.88 13.62
CA GLU A 70 1.65 -1.52 13.76
C GLU A 70 1.56 -0.81 12.40
N CYS A 71 2.51 -1.05 11.50
CA CYS A 71 2.48 -0.53 10.14
C CYS A 71 1.21 -1.00 9.40
N LEU A 72 0.92 -2.31 9.42
CA LEU A 72 -0.29 -2.86 8.80
C LEU A 72 -1.55 -2.29 9.46
N LYS A 73 -1.56 -2.13 10.77
CA LYS A 73 -2.67 -1.51 11.51
C LYS A 73 -2.89 -0.05 11.12
N ILE A 74 -1.81 0.69 10.85
CA ILE A 74 -1.88 2.06 10.35
C ILE A 74 -2.48 2.09 8.94
N PHE A 75 -2.13 1.14 8.05
CA PHE A 75 -2.73 1.02 6.72
C PHE A 75 -4.24 0.75 6.79
N GLU A 76 -4.67 -0.20 7.63
CA GLU A 76 -6.07 -0.59 7.83
C GLU A 76 -6.95 0.61 8.26
N ASN A 77 -6.41 1.48 9.12
CA ASN A 77 -7.13 2.61 9.68
C ASN A 77 -6.88 3.94 8.94
N ALA A 78 -6.08 3.93 7.88
CA ALA A 78 -5.84 5.12 7.07
C ALA A 78 -7.09 5.56 6.31
N SER A 79 -7.30 6.88 6.23
CA SER A 79 -8.33 7.45 5.36
C SER A 79 -7.96 7.33 3.89
N PHE A 80 -6.65 7.35 3.59
CA PHE A 80 -6.08 7.15 2.26
C PHE A 80 -4.61 6.74 2.37
N VAL A 81 -4.11 5.98 1.41
CA VAL A 81 -2.70 5.60 1.32
C VAL A 81 -2.15 6.02 -0.05
N ILE A 82 -0.98 6.63 -0.05
CA ILE A 82 -0.18 6.91 -1.25
C ILE A 82 1.12 6.13 -1.13
N THR A 83 1.43 5.32 -2.14
CA THR A 83 2.68 4.53 -2.15
C THR A 83 3.33 4.51 -3.53
N ASP A 84 4.65 4.38 -3.54
CA ASP A 84 5.46 4.13 -4.75
C ASP A 84 6.36 2.90 -4.58
N THR A 85 6.02 2.03 -3.61
CA THR A 85 6.83 0.86 -3.27
C THR A 85 6.07 -0.45 -3.51
N PHE A 86 6.80 -1.53 -3.77
CA PHE A 86 6.23 -2.86 -3.94
C PHE A 86 5.45 -3.33 -2.69
N HIS A 87 6.08 -3.29 -1.52
CA HIS A 87 5.42 -3.69 -0.28
C HIS A 87 4.23 -2.78 0.10
N GLY A 88 4.38 -1.47 -0.12
CA GLY A 88 3.29 -0.53 0.12
C GLY A 88 2.07 -0.80 -0.76
N THR A 89 2.29 -1.23 -2.01
CA THR A 89 1.19 -1.61 -2.91
C THR A 89 0.47 -2.86 -2.40
N ILE A 90 1.22 -3.91 -2.00
CA ILE A 90 0.64 -5.11 -1.41
C ILE A 90 -0.15 -4.79 -0.13
N PHE A 91 0.44 -3.99 0.78
CA PHE A 91 -0.22 -3.63 2.03
C PHE A 91 -1.46 -2.77 1.79
N SER A 92 -1.41 -1.87 0.80
CA SER A 92 -2.57 -1.06 0.42
C SER A 92 -3.70 -1.92 -0.15
N ALA A 93 -3.40 -2.79 -1.10
CA ALA A 93 -4.38 -3.70 -1.69
C ALA A 93 -5.06 -4.57 -0.63
N LYS A 94 -4.29 -5.08 0.34
CA LYS A 94 -4.81 -5.99 1.36
C LYS A 94 -5.51 -5.27 2.52
N TYR A 95 -4.96 -4.17 3.02
CA TYR A 95 -5.39 -3.59 4.30
C TYR A 95 -6.01 -2.19 4.17
N ALA A 96 -5.60 -1.37 3.20
CA ALA A 96 -6.12 -0.01 3.08
C ALA A 96 -7.54 0.01 2.49
N LYS A 97 -8.38 0.90 2.99
CA LYS A 97 -9.73 1.12 2.44
C LYS A 97 -9.67 1.83 1.08
N LYS A 98 -8.79 2.82 0.97
CA LYS A 98 -8.59 3.64 -0.23
C LYS A 98 -7.10 3.91 -0.43
N PHE A 99 -6.61 3.80 -1.66
CA PHE A 99 -5.19 3.99 -1.93
C PHE A 99 -4.91 4.41 -3.36
N ALA A 100 -3.73 4.97 -3.57
CA ALA A 100 -3.17 5.28 -4.87
C ALA A 100 -1.73 4.76 -4.98
N VAL A 101 -1.39 4.21 -6.13
CA VAL A 101 -0.05 3.70 -6.44
C VAL A 101 0.61 4.60 -7.49
N CYS A 102 1.83 5.07 -7.22
CA CYS A 102 2.64 5.82 -8.16
C CYS A 102 3.77 4.93 -8.69
N VAL A 103 3.72 4.54 -9.94
CA VAL A 103 4.79 3.78 -10.58
C VAL A 103 5.90 4.73 -11.03
N ARG A 104 7.15 4.37 -10.73
CA ARG A 104 8.34 5.11 -11.14
C ARG A 104 9.19 4.27 -12.07
N GLN A 105 9.96 4.93 -12.93
CA GLN A 105 10.85 4.26 -13.87
C GLN A 105 11.79 3.24 -13.19
N SER A 106 12.25 3.53 -11.97
CA SER A 106 13.18 2.65 -11.22
C SER A 106 12.56 1.34 -10.72
N ASN A 107 11.24 1.21 -10.67
CA ASN A 107 10.53 0.02 -10.19
C ASN A 107 9.38 -0.40 -11.12
N GLN A 108 9.36 0.12 -12.33
CA GLN A 108 8.25 0.00 -13.26
C GLN A 108 7.86 -1.46 -13.51
N ASN A 109 8.79 -2.31 -13.90
CA ASN A 109 8.47 -3.69 -14.27
C ASN A 109 7.83 -4.47 -13.10
N LYS A 110 8.50 -4.48 -11.94
CA LYS A 110 8.02 -5.22 -10.77
C LYS A 110 6.68 -4.71 -10.24
N LEU A 111 6.49 -3.39 -10.28
CA LEU A 111 5.29 -2.78 -9.75
C LEU A 111 4.12 -2.93 -10.74
N GLN A 112 4.39 -2.85 -12.03
CA GLN A 112 3.39 -3.08 -13.06
C GLN A 112 2.90 -4.53 -13.06
N ASP A 113 3.80 -5.51 -12.94
CA ASP A 113 3.44 -6.92 -12.82
C ASP A 113 2.54 -7.16 -11.60
N LEU A 114 2.87 -6.55 -10.47
CA LEU A 114 2.05 -6.65 -9.26
C LEU A 114 0.66 -6.01 -9.44
N ILE A 115 0.60 -4.82 -10.05
CA ILE A 115 -0.65 -4.10 -10.32
C ILE A 115 -1.55 -4.96 -11.21
N ASN A 116 -1.01 -5.50 -12.30
CA ASN A 116 -1.73 -6.37 -13.22
C ASN A 116 -2.18 -7.67 -12.52
N THR A 117 -1.29 -8.29 -11.70
CA THR A 117 -1.63 -9.52 -10.97
C THR A 117 -2.76 -9.31 -9.96
N LEU A 118 -2.80 -8.15 -9.31
CA LEU A 118 -3.83 -7.82 -8.32
C LEU A 118 -5.07 -7.15 -8.96
N GLU A 119 -5.04 -6.88 -10.27
CA GLU A 119 -6.09 -6.20 -11.03
C GLU A 119 -6.51 -4.85 -10.40
N ILE A 120 -5.50 -4.07 -9.99
CA ILE A 120 -5.67 -2.77 -9.32
C ILE A 120 -5.23 -1.57 -10.16
N GLU A 121 -5.29 -1.66 -11.49
CA GLU A 121 -4.90 -0.60 -12.42
C GLU A 121 -5.68 0.70 -12.18
N ALA A 122 -6.92 0.59 -11.74
CA ALA A 122 -7.75 1.75 -11.41
C ALA A 122 -7.17 2.63 -10.29
N HIS A 123 -6.31 2.06 -9.44
CA HIS A 123 -5.63 2.76 -8.35
C HIS A 123 -4.27 3.36 -8.75
N LEU A 124 -3.85 3.19 -10.01
CA LEU A 124 -2.61 3.74 -10.53
C LEU A 124 -2.79 5.23 -10.85
N ILE A 125 -1.87 6.06 -10.37
CA ILE A 125 -1.79 7.47 -10.75
C ILE A 125 -0.64 7.71 -11.74
N SER A 126 -0.98 8.37 -12.84
CA SER A 126 0.00 8.93 -13.78
C SER A 126 0.31 10.39 -13.46
N ASN A 127 -0.64 11.08 -12.83
CA ASN A 127 -0.52 12.47 -12.39
C ASN A 127 -1.18 12.66 -11.02
N TRP A 128 -0.57 13.45 -10.17
CA TRP A 128 -1.09 13.77 -8.82
C TRP A 128 -2.45 14.49 -8.81
N SER A 129 -2.89 15.06 -9.93
CA SER A 129 -4.25 15.62 -10.07
C SER A 129 -5.35 14.54 -10.09
N GLU A 130 -4.99 13.27 -10.28
CA GLU A 130 -5.93 12.15 -10.32
C GLU A 130 -6.31 11.65 -8.91
N LEU A 131 -5.66 12.11 -7.85
CA LEU A 131 -5.91 11.67 -6.47
C LEU A 131 -7.37 11.80 -6.05
N ASP A 132 -8.05 12.87 -6.45
CA ASP A 132 -9.48 13.07 -6.15
C ASP A 132 -10.34 11.99 -6.82
N LYS A 133 -10.05 11.68 -8.09
CA LYS A 133 -10.76 10.63 -8.83
C LYS A 133 -10.58 9.26 -8.17
N ILE A 134 -9.34 8.93 -7.79
CA ILE A 134 -9.04 7.65 -7.14
C ILE A 134 -9.66 7.59 -5.73
N TYR A 135 -9.74 8.71 -5.04
CA TYR A 135 -10.38 8.75 -3.72
C TYR A 135 -11.85 8.37 -3.75
N GLU A 136 -12.55 8.64 -4.85
CA GLU A 136 -13.96 8.26 -5.03
C GLU A 136 -14.15 6.79 -5.45
N LEU A 137 -13.08 6.08 -5.82
CA LEU A 137 -13.16 4.65 -6.13
C LEU A 137 -13.42 3.85 -4.86
N GLU A 138 -14.27 2.86 -5.00
CA GLU A 138 -14.42 1.80 -4.02
C GLU A 138 -13.46 0.65 -4.37
N LYS A 139 -12.79 0.14 -3.36
CA LYS A 139 -11.93 -1.04 -3.51
C LYS A 139 -12.81 -2.29 -3.49
N ASP A 140 -12.69 -3.14 -4.49
CA ASP A 140 -13.30 -4.46 -4.47
C ASP A 140 -12.44 -5.41 -3.59
N GLU A 141 -12.76 -5.40 -2.29
CA GLU A 141 -12.00 -6.17 -1.30
C GLU A 141 -12.11 -7.67 -1.54
N GLU A 142 -13.29 -8.16 -1.90
CA GLU A 142 -13.53 -9.58 -2.11
C GLU A 142 -12.75 -10.09 -3.34
N HIS A 143 -12.79 -9.34 -4.43
CA HIS A 143 -12.06 -9.67 -5.64
C HIS A 143 -10.55 -9.73 -5.39
N ILE A 144 -9.97 -8.71 -4.75
CA ILE A 144 -8.54 -8.67 -4.42
C ILE A 144 -8.16 -9.82 -3.47
N GLU A 145 -8.98 -10.13 -2.49
CA GLU A 145 -8.71 -11.23 -1.56
C GLU A 145 -8.71 -12.58 -2.30
N ASN A 146 -9.64 -12.80 -3.20
CA ASN A 146 -9.69 -14.01 -4.04
C ASN A 146 -8.44 -14.16 -4.92
N ILE A 147 -7.95 -13.07 -5.53
CA ILE A 147 -6.69 -13.09 -6.28
C ILE A 147 -5.53 -13.48 -5.37
N ILE A 148 -5.41 -12.86 -4.19
CA ILE A 148 -4.33 -13.15 -3.23
C ILE A 148 -4.36 -14.62 -2.79
N ILE A 149 -5.53 -15.18 -2.53
CA ILE A 149 -5.71 -16.59 -2.16
C ILE A 149 -5.24 -17.50 -3.30
N ASN A 150 -5.65 -17.21 -4.53
CA ASN A 150 -5.28 -18.00 -5.71
C ASN A 150 -3.77 -17.96 -5.97
N GLU A 151 -3.14 -16.79 -5.90
CA GLU A 151 -1.68 -16.66 -6.06
C GLU A 151 -0.90 -17.37 -4.95
N ARG A 152 -1.43 -17.35 -3.74
CA ARG A 152 -0.88 -18.13 -2.61
C ARG A 152 -0.96 -19.64 -2.90
N LYS A 153 -2.09 -20.13 -3.38
CA LYS A 153 -2.28 -21.54 -3.73
C LYS A 153 -1.28 -21.97 -4.79
N LYS A 154 -1.17 -21.24 -5.90
CA LYS A 154 -0.17 -21.52 -6.96
C LYS A 154 1.25 -21.62 -6.40
N THR A 155 1.61 -20.74 -5.47
CA THR A 155 2.93 -20.75 -4.83
C THR A 155 3.14 -22.01 -4.00
N PHE A 156 2.15 -22.43 -3.22
CA PHE A 156 2.22 -23.66 -2.43
C PHE A 156 2.29 -24.90 -3.32
N ASP A 157 1.44 -25.00 -4.34
CA ASP A 157 1.43 -26.10 -5.29
C ASP A 157 2.82 -26.25 -5.96
N TYR A 158 3.42 -25.12 -6.39
CA TYR A 158 4.77 -25.10 -6.92
C TYR A 158 5.82 -25.62 -5.94
N PHE A 159 5.74 -25.23 -4.66
CA PHE A 159 6.67 -25.73 -3.64
C PHE A 159 6.48 -27.21 -3.35
N GLU A 160 5.25 -27.71 -3.28
CA GLU A 160 4.97 -29.13 -3.08
C GLU A 160 5.54 -29.98 -4.22
N GLU A 161 5.32 -29.58 -5.46
CA GLU A 161 5.83 -30.29 -6.65
C GLU A 161 7.37 -30.33 -6.70
N ASN A 162 8.03 -29.20 -6.37
CA ASN A 162 9.49 -29.09 -6.49
C ASN A 162 10.28 -29.55 -5.26
N ILE A 163 9.68 -29.55 -4.08
CA ILE A 163 10.33 -29.98 -2.83
C ILE A 163 10.03 -31.44 -2.54
N ASN A 164 8.77 -31.87 -2.70
CA ASN A 164 8.35 -33.26 -2.40
C ASN A 164 8.55 -34.22 -3.56
N GLY A 165 8.55 -33.73 -4.80
CA GLY A 165 8.78 -34.58 -6.01
C GLY A 165 10.23 -35.08 -6.18
N LYS A 166 11.18 -34.61 -5.37
CA LYS A 166 12.60 -35.10 -5.41
C LYS A 166 12.92 -36.22 -4.43
N LYS A 167 11.93 -36.87 -3.84
CA LYS A 167 12.12 -38.04 -2.96
C LYS A 167 11.79 -39.39 -3.63
N SER A 168 11.95 -39.47 -4.93
CA SER A 168 11.81 -40.76 -5.67
C SER A 168 13.00 -40.93 -6.60
N CYS A 169 14.14 -41.28 -6.08
CA CYS A 169 15.21 -42.05 -6.72
C CYS A 169 15.92 -42.86 -5.67
#